data_22a7b1b93c8220fb5d484c1f5ec97f7b
#
_entry.id   22a7b1b93c8220fb5d484c1f5ec97f7b
#
_cell.length_a   1.000
_cell.length_b   1.000
_cell.length_c   1.000
_cell.angle_alpha   90.00
_cell.angle_beta   90.00
_cell.angle_gamma   90.00
#
_symmetry.space_group_name_H-M   'P 1'
#
loop_
_entity.id
_entity.type
_entity.pdbx_description
1 polymer ?
#
loop_
_entity_poly.entity_id
_entity_poly.type
_entity_poly.pdbx_seq_one_letter_code
_entity_poly.pdbx_strand_id
1 'polypeptide(L)'
;MVAQTITLGDTEVKRLGMGSNRLEHTPQNIEFVRAAVAAGLTHIDTAYLYTSGESEQTVGSALDLPRDGLVVATKGGYREGEGKPDVLRAQIDESLRRLQTDVIDLYYLHRVHPDTPLEDSMAVIAEARDAGKIRHVGISEVDVGQIERARAVVPIAAVQNLYNLAQRDHDDVIDHCTQQGIVFVPYFPLRGKDAPAVAEIARRRGRTASQIVLAWLLHRSPAVLPIPGTLSLDHLRDNLATVEIELEQAELDALGAR
;
A
#
# COMPACT_ATOMS: atom_id res chain seq x y z
N MET A 1 -4.26 -17.27 -15.30
CA MET A 1 -5.14 -16.28 -14.60
C MET A 1 -4.39 -15.70 -13.42
N VAL A 2 -4.40 -14.38 -13.28
CA VAL A 2 -3.84 -13.68 -12.11
C VAL A 2 -4.81 -13.90 -10.93
N ALA A 3 -4.29 -14.23 -9.74
CA ALA A 3 -5.12 -14.33 -8.54
C ALA A 3 -5.81 -12.98 -8.27
N GLN A 4 -7.09 -12.99 -7.92
CA GLN A 4 -7.87 -11.77 -7.68
C GLN A 4 -7.70 -11.23 -6.26
N THR A 5 -7.32 -12.11 -5.32
CA THR A 5 -7.12 -11.79 -3.91
C THR A 5 -5.71 -12.15 -3.46
N ILE A 6 -5.31 -11.59 -2.32
CA ILE A 6 -4.06 -11.88 -1.61
C ILE A 6 -4.32 -11.79 -0.10
N THR A 7 -3.59 -12.58 0.67
CA THR A 7 -3.64 -12.47 2.14
C THR A 7 -2.65 -11.39 2.60
N LEU A 8 -3.17 -10.32 3.19
CA LEU A 8 -2.39 -9.24 3.80
C LEU A 8 -2.47 -9.38 5.32
N GLY A 9 -1.39 -9.83 5.91
CA GLY A 9 -1.39 -10.26 7.30
C GLY A 9 -2.20 -11.55 7.48
N ASP A 10 -3.38 -11.44 8.08
CA ASP A 10 -4.35 -12.53 8.30
C ASP A 10 -5.67 -12.31 7.55
N THR A 11 -5.78 -11.25 6.77
CA THR A 11 -7.01 -10.84 6.07
C THR A 11 -6.87 -11.01 4.56
N GLU A 12 -7.85 -11.68 3.95
CA GLU A 12 -7.94 -11.76 2.49
C GLU A 12 -8.46 -10.43 1.93
N VAL A 13 -7.68 -9.81 1.03
CA VAL A 13 -8.02 -8.55 0.35
C VAL A 13 -7.91 -8.71 -1.16
N LYS A 14 -8.60 -7.85 -1.92
CA LYS A 14 -8.39 -7.75 -3.38
C LYS A 14 -6.97 -7.28 -3.66
N ARG A 15 -6.39 -7.76 -4.76
CA ARG A 15 -5.04 -7.37 -5.19
C ARG A 15 -4.94 -5.95 -5.77
N LEU A 16 -5.90 -5.10 -5.48
CA LEU A 16 -5.91 -3.67 -5.75
C LEU A 16 -6.44 -2.92 -4.53
N GLY A 17 -5.60 -2.04 -3.97
CA GLY A 17 -5.98 -1.13 -2.90
C GLY A 17 -6.19 0.31 -3.41
N MET A 18 -6.29 1.24 -2.48
CA MET A 18 -6.42 2.67 -2.75
C MET A 18 -5.41 3.46 -1.91
N GLY A 19 -4.54 4.24 -2.58
CA GLY A 19 -3.70 5.24 -1.92
C GLY A 19 -4.46 6.54 -1.65
N SER A 20 -4.26 7.14 -0.48
CA SER A 20 -5.04 8.27 0.01
C SER A 20 -4.22 9.55 0.26
N ASN A 21 -3.05 9.69 -0.36
CA ASN A 21 -2.13 10.81 -0.09
C ASN A 21 -2.66 12.22 -0.44
N ARG A 22 -3.83 12.32 -1.09
CA ARG A 22 -4.53 13.57 -1.43
C ARG A 22 -5.91 13.67 -0.79
N LEU A 23 -6.20 12.80 0.17
CA LEU A 23 -7.52 12.72 0.80
C LEU A 23 -7.61 13.77 1.93
N GLU A 24 -8.16 14.94 1.62
CA GLU A 24 -8.45 16.00 2.58
C GLU A 24 -9.68 15.68 3.42
N HIS A 25 -9.79 16.23 4.62
CA HIS A 25 -10.92 16.00 5.52
C HIS A 25 -12.13 16.88 5.17
N THR A 26 -12.89 16.44 4.17
CA THR A 26 -14.11 17.10 3.69
C THR A 26 -15.32 16.15 3.72
N PRO A 27 -16.55 16.65 3.83
CA PRO A 27 -17.74 15.81 3.74
C PRO A 27 -17.80 14.96 2.46
N GLN A 28 -17.36 15.52 1.34
CA GLN A 28 -17.32 14.81 0.05
C GLN A 28 -16.34 13.62 0.08
N ASN A 29 -15.16 13.82 0.66
CA ASN A 29 -14.16 12.77 0.75
C ASN A 29 -14.53 11.69 1.78
N ILE A 30 -15.21 12.05 2.87
CA ILE A 30 -15.77 11.08 3.82
C ILE A 30 -16.80 10.18 3.09
N GLU A 31 -17.70 10.77 2.33
CA GLU A 31 -18.69 10.01 1.55
C GLU A 31 -18.04 9.19 0.43
N PHE A 32 -16.98 9.72 -0.22
CA PHE A 32 -16.20 8.98 -1.20
C PHE A 32 -15.58 7.71 -0.59
N VAL A 33 -14.99 7.77 0.61
CA VAL A 33 -14.41 6.59 1.28
C VAL A 33 -15.49 5.54 1.57
N ARG A 34 -16.68 5.96 2.06
CA ARG A 34 -17.82 5.07 2.28
C ARG A 34 -18.26 4.38 0.99
N ALA A 35 -18.42 5.15 -0.08
CA ALA A 35 -18.79 4.64 -1.39
C ALA A 35 -17.72 3.71 -1.99
N ALA A 36 -16.43 4.00 -1.75
CA ALA A 36 -15.32 3.17 -2.18
C ALA A 36 -15.36 1.78 -1.54
N VAL A 37 -15.57 1.71 -0.22
CA VAL A 37 -15.72 0.43 0.50
C VAL A 37 -16.99 -0.31 0.06
N ALA A 38 -18.11 0.41 -0.12
CA ALA A 38 -19.35 -0.17 -0.66
C ALA A 38 -19.19 -0.71 -2.10
N ALA A 39 -18.29 -0.13 -2.90
CA ALA A 39 -17.91 -0.63 -4.23
C ALA A 39 -16.96 -1.84 -4.18
N GLY A 40 -16.59 -2.31 -3.00
CA GLY A 40 -15.79 -3.51 -2.79
C GLY A 40 -14.28 -3.25 -2.67
N LEU A 41 -13.87 -2.05 -2.28
CA LEU A 41 -12.49 -1.78 -1.84
C LEU A 41 -12.23 -2.51 -0.52
N THR A 42 -11.10 -3.22 -0.44
CA THR A 42 -10.72 -4.03 0.74
C THR A 42 -9.36 -3.64 1.33
N HIS A 43 -8.67 -2.64 0.74
CA HIS A 43 -7.43 -2.11 1.28
C HIS A 43 -7.32 -0.60 1.06
N ILE A 44 -7.13 0.17 2.13
CA ILE A 44 -6.88 1.61 2.12
C ILE A 44 -5.47 1.86 2.68
N ASP A 45 -4.66 2.61 1.95
CA ASP A 45 -3.31 2.99 2.35
C ASP A 45 -3.25 4.49 2.63
N THR A 46 -3.05 4.86 3.90
CA THR A 46 -2.85 6.22 4.37
C THR A 46 -1.49 6.39 5.06
N ALA A 47 -1.23 7.54 5.68
CA ALA A 47 -0.05 7.80 6.51
C ALA A 47 -0.27 8.99 7.44
N TYR A 48 0.44 9.01 8.56
CA TYR A 48 0.46 10.08 9.57
C TYR A 48 0.64 11.47 8.96
N LEU A 49 1.51 11.59 7.95
CA LEU A 49 1.85 12.88 7.32
C LEU A 49 0.89 13.30 6.20
N TYR A 50 0.04 12.41 5.65
CA TYR A 50 -0.76 12.72 4.45
C TYR A 50 -1.78 13.82 4.75
N THR A 51 -1.75 14.87 3.92
CA THR A 51 -2.60 16.07 4.10
C THR A 51 -2.59 16.60 5.55
N SER A 52 -1.39 16.55 6.20
CA SER A 52 -1.19 16.97 7.61
C SER A 52 -2.06 16.20 8.62
N GLY A 53 -2.37 14.93 8.32
CA GLY A 53 -3.19 14.04 9.15
C GLY A 53 -4.67 13.97 8.75
N GLU A 54 -5.12 14.81 7.82
CA GLU A 54 -6.52 14.82 7.37
C GLU A 54 -6.92 13.53 6.67
N SER A 55 -5.97 12.85 6.01
CA SER A 55 -6.23 11.56 5.36
C SER A 55 -6.66 10.50 6.38
N GLU A 56 -5.95 10.37 7.51
CA GLU A 56 -6.34 9.47 8.59
C GLU A 56 -7.69 9.87 9.22
N GLN A 57 -7.91 11.17 9.47
CA GLN A 57 -9.18 11.69 10.02
C GLN A 57 -10.36 11.38 9.09
N THR A 58 -10.15 11.49 7.77
CA THR A 58 -11.19 11.20 6.78
C THR A 58 -11.57 9.73 6.79
N VAL A 59 -10.58 8.83 6.82
CA VAL A 59 -10.81 7.38 6.91
C VAL A 59 -11.54 7.03 8.21
N GLY A 60 -11.09 7.55 9.37
CA GLY A 60 -11.73 7.31 10.66
C GLY A 60 -13.15 7.85 10.75
N SER A 61 -13.43 9.04 10.14
CA SER A 61 -14.78 9.60 10.08
C SER A 61 -15.72 8.90 9.10
N ALA A 62 -15.16 8.18 8.14
CA ALA A 62 -15.94 7.47 7.13
C ALA A 62 -16.35 6.07 7.57
N LEU A 63 -15.56 5.42 8.41
CA LEU A 63 -15.64 3.99 8.69
C LEU A 63 -15.64 3.70 10.20
N ASP A 64 -16.41 2.71 10.60
CA ASP A 64 -16.29 2.09 11.91
C ASP A 64 -15.14 1.07 11.84
N LEU A 65 -14.01 1.35 12.49
CA LEU A 65 -12.80 0.52 12.47
C LEU A 65 -12.55 -0.18 13.81
N PRO A 66 -11.90 -1.36 13.86
CA PRO A 66 -11.54 -2.20 12.69
C PRO A 66 -12.79 -2.80 12.01
N ARG A 67 -12.69 -3.13 10.73
CA ARG A 67 -13.80 -3.66 9.94
C ARG A 67 -13.42 -4.95 9.23
N ASP A 68 -14.17 -6.00 9.41
CA ASP A 68 -13.94 -7.29 8.77
C ASP A 68 -13.86 -7.18 7.25
N GLY A 69 -12.86 -7.84 6.66
CA GLY A 69 -12.62 -7.85 5.21
C GLY A 69 -12.06 -6.54 4.65
N LEU A 70 -11.66 -5.59 5.50
CA LEU A 70 -10.98 -4.36 5.12
C LEU A 70 -9.68 -4.23 5.92
N VAL A 71 -8.57 -3.92 5.25
CA VAL A 71 -7.29 -3.57 5.86
C VAL A 71 -7.04 -2.08 5.66
N VAL A 72 -6.95 -1.33 6.75
CA VAL A 72 -6.51 0.06 6.74
C VAL A 72 -5.07 0.13 7.21
N ALA A 73 -4.19 0.55 6.30
CA ALA A 73 -2.77 0.74 6.58
C ALA A 73 -2.45 2.22 6.82
N THR A 74 -1.62 2.49 7.84
CA THR A 74 -1.00 3.81 8.03
C THR A 74 0.49 3.70 8.30
N LYS A 75 1.19 4.83 8.37
CA LYS A 75 2.66 4.89 8.42
C LYS A 75 3.12 6.05 9.31
N GLY A 76 4.21 5.86 10.05
CA GLY A 76 4.93 6.92 10.75
C GLY A 76 6.43 6.88 10.53
N GLY A 77 7.16 7.90 11.01
CA GLY A 77 8.60 7.96 10.84
C GLY A 77 9.05 8.34 9.43
N TYR A 78 8.50 9.42 8.86
CA TYR A 78 8.84 9.85 7.50
C TYR A 78 10.04 10.76 7.42
N ARG A 79 10.17 11.74 8.33
CA ARG A 79 11.24 12.74 8.33
C ARG A 79 12.41 12.27 9.20
N GLU A 80 13.57 12.88 8.96
CA GLU A 80 14.72 12.72 9.86
C GLU A 80 14.32 13.00 11.32
N GLY A 81 14.75 12.14 12.25
CA GLY A 81 14.37 12.17 13.67
C GLY A 81 13.02 11.57 14.00
N GLU A 82 12.13 11.34 13.03
CA GLU A 82 10.81 10.75 13.30
C GLU A 82 10.84 9.22 13.51
N GLY A 83 11.97 8.55 13.18
CA GLY A 83 12.21 7.15 13.51
C GLY A 83 12.53 6.89 14.99
N LYS A 84 12.80 7.95 15.78
CA LYS A 84 13.15 7.82 17.20
C LYS A 84 12.00 7.23 18.02
N PRO A 85 12.30 6.39 19.01
CA PRO A 85 11.30 5.66 19.80
C PRO A 85 10.15 6.52 20.34
N ASP A 86 10.45 7.64 20.96
CA ASP A 86 9.42 8.49 21.58
C ASP A 86 8.53 9.18 20.54
N VAL A 87 9.11 9.57 19.39
CA VAL A 87 8.38 10.18 18.29
C VAL A 87 7.45 9.17 17.63
N LEU A 88 7.93 7.95 17.34
CA LEU A 88 7.09 6.89 16.76
C LEU A 88 5.95 6.49 17.68
N ARG A 89 6.18 6.36 19.01
CA ARG A 89 5.09 6.08 19.96
C ARG A 89 4.00 7.17 19.89
N ALA A 90 4.39 8.44 19.90
CA ALA A 90 3.45 9.54 19.79
C ALA A 90 2.70 9.55 18.45
N GLN A 91 3.37 9.22 17.34
CA GLN A 91 2.73 9.12 16.02
C GLN A 91 1.75 7.95 15.95
N ILE A 92 2.07 6.78 16.53
CA ILE A 92 1.16 5.63 16.60
C ILE A 92 -0.11 6.01 17.39
N ASP A 93 0.03 6.62 18.57
CA ASP A 93 -1.09 7.01 19.41
C ASP A 93 -1.96 8.09 18.72
N GLU A 94 -1.34 9.02 18.02
CA GLU A 94 -2.08 10.02 17.25
C GLU A 94 -2.78 9.41 16.03
N SER A 95 -2.18 8.44 15.33
CA SER A 95 -2.81 7.72 14.22
C SER A 95 -4.04 6.94 14.69
N LEU A 96 -3.97 6.25 15.82
CA LEU A 96 -5.14 5.59 16.45
C LEU A 96 -6.26 6.58 16.71
N ARG A 97 -5.92 7.74 17.30
CA ARG A 97 -6.88 8.80 17.59
C ARG A 97 -7.55 9.36 16.32
N ARG A 98 -6.79 9.64 15.26
CA ARG A 98 -7.29 10.16 13.98
C ARG A 98 -8.14 9.14 13.24
N LEU A 99 -7.73 7.88 13.25
CA LEU A 99 -8.47 6.76 12.66
C LEU A 99 -9.70 6.35 13.50
N GLN A 100 -9.85 6.90 14.71
CA GLN A 100 -10.95 6.60 15.65
C GLN A 100 -11.05 5.08 15.94
N THR A 101 -9.92 4.45 16.18
CA THR A 101 -9.81 3.00 16.44
C THR A 101 -8.81 2.72 17.55
N ASP A 102 -8.99 1.61 18.25
CA ASP A 102 -8.02 1.12 19.23
C ASP A 102 -6.94 0.22 18.61
N VAL A 103 -7.13 -0.22 17.35
CA VAL A 103 -6.23 -1.14 16.65
C VAL A 103 -6.03 -0.69 15.21
N ILE A 104 -4.77 -0.56 14.78
CA ILE A 104 -4.37 -0.34 13.38
C ILE A 104 -4.12 -1.71 12.74
N ASP A 105 -4.76 -2.00 11.60
CA ASP A 105 -4.61 -3.28 10.92
C ASP A 105 -3.18 -3.51 10.41
N LEU A 106 -2.56 -2.47 9.79
CA LEU A 106 -1.20 -2.52 9.26
C LEU A 106 -0.48 -1.19 9.49
N TYR A 107 0.66 -1.22 10.17
CA TYR A 107 1.47 -0.04 10.41
C TYR A 107 2.85 -0.18 9.79
N TYR A 108 3.26 0.80 8.98
CA TYR A 108 4.59 0.83 8.36
C TYR A 108 5.54 1.77 9.08
N LEU A 109 6.81 1.35 9.26
CA LEU A 109 7.89 2.32 9.32
C LEU A 109 8.03 2.96 7.94
N HIS A 110 7.76 4.28 7.86
CA HIS A 110 7.59 4.97 6.58
C HIS A 110 8.92 5.20 5.84
N ARG A 111 10.01 5.41 6.60
CA ARG A 111 11.39 5.56 6.10
C ARG A 111 12.39 5.05 7.12
N VAL A 112 13.48 4.52 6.63
CA VAL A 112 14.66 4.20 7.44
C VAL A 112 15.62 5.37 7.33
N HIS A 113 15.96 6.00 8.44
CA HIS A 113 16.89 7.11 8.50
C HIS A 113 18.19 6.72 9.23
N PRO A 114 19.36 7.26 8.79
CA PRO A 114 20.64 6.91 9.39
C PRO A 114 20.85 7.44 10.82
N ASP A 115 20.01 8.38 11.26
CA ASP A 115 20.04 8.98 12.59
C ASP A 115 19.42 8.11 13.69
N THR A 116 18.71 7.05 13.30
CA THR A 116 18.10 6.09 14.21
C THR A 116 18.36 4.67 13.71
N PRO A 117 18.92 3.77 14.52
CA PRO A 117 19.07 2.37 14.15
C PRO A 117 17.70 1.78 13.76
N LEU A 118 17.67 1.03 12.65
CA LEU A 118 16.45 0.39 12.17
C LEU A 118 15.78 -0.45 13.26
N GLU A 119 16.58 -1.18 14.01
CA GLU A 119 16.13 -2.07 15.07
C GLU A 119 15.43 -1.32 16.21
N ASP A 120 15.87 -0.11 16.54
CA ASP A 120 15.25 0.72 17.59
C ASP A 120 13.84 1.20 17.14
N SER A 121 13.71 1.62 15.87
CA SER A 121 12.42 1.99 15.31
C SER A 121 11.47 0.79 15.23
N MET A 122 11.98 -0.38 14.80
CA MET A 122 11.19 -1.60 14.70
C MET A 122 10.78 -2.16 16.06
N ALA A 123 11.62 -2.00 17.08
CA ALA A 123 11.30 -2.43 18.45
C ALA A 123 10.08 -1.67 19.02
N VAL A 124 9.97 -0.36 18.75
CA VAL A 124 8.79 0.42 19.16
C VAL A 124 7.52 -0.07 18.50
N ILE A 125 7.60 -0.38 17.19
CA ILE A 125 6.43 -0.89 16.46
C ILE A 125 6.06 -2.31 16.96
N ALA A 126 7.06 -3.13 17.29
CA ALA A 126 6.86 -4.44 17.92
C ALA A 126 6.18 -4.31 19.29
N GLU A 127 6.65 -3.40 20.16
CA GLU A 127 6.01 -3.10 21.46
C GLU A 127 4.52 -2.71 21.28
N ALA A 128 4.23 -1.84 20.30
CA ALA A 128 2.85 -1.42 20.01
C ALA A 128 1.99 -2.59 19.49
N ARG A 129 2.58 -3.50 18.69
CA ARG A 129 1.92 -4.73 18.25
C ARG A 129 1.62 -5.67 19.43
N ASP A 130 2.59 -5.89 20.30
CA ASP A 130 2.45 -6.77 21.47
C ASP A 130 1.45 -6.19 22.48
N ALA A 131 1.30 -4.85 22.52
CA ALA A 131 0.28 -4.14 23.29
C ALA A 131 -1.12 -4.18 22.62
N GLY A 132 -1.26 -4.79 21.43
CA GLY A 132 -2.53 -4.89 20.70
C GLY A 132 -2.95 -3.62 19.95
N LYS A 133 -2.10 -2.59 19.88
CA LYS A 133 -2.37 -1.33 19.15
C LYS A 133 -2.17 -1.48 17.63
N ILE A 134 -1.36 -2.44 17.20
CA ILE A 134 -1.06 -2.76 15.81
C ILE A 134 -1.25 -4.25 15.60
N ARG A 135 -1.95 -4.64 14.52
CA ARG A 135 -2.14 -6.05 14.19
C ARG A 135 -0.98 -6.60 13.36
N HIS A 136 -0.63 -5.92 12.28
CA HIS A 136 0.44 -6.30 11.38
C HIS A 136 1.44 -5.17 11.15
N VAL A 137 2.69 -5.54 10.87
CA VAL A 137 3.81 -4.59 10.68
C VAL A 137 4.30 -4.64 9.24
N GLY A 138 4.58 -3.47 8.70
CA GLY A 138 5.22 -3.27 7.41
C GLY A 138 6.43 -2.35 7.50
N ILE A 139 7.17 -2.27 6.39
CA ILE A 139 8.33 -1.39 6.25
C ILE A 139 8.37 -0.80 4.84
N SER A 140 8.86 0.43 4.68
CA SER A 140 8.82 1.13 3.40
C SER A 140 10.19 1.67 2.99
N GLU A 141 10.46 1.64 1.67
CA GLU A 141 11.71 2.12 1.03
C GLU A 141 12.96 1.44 1.57
N VAL A 142 13.00 0.13 1.41
CA VAL A 142 14.03 -0.75 1.97
C VAL A 142 14.59 -1.71 0.92
N ASP A 143 15.83 -2.13 1.13
CA ASP A 143 16.45 -3.25 0.44
C ASP A 143 16.20 -4.59 1.18
N VAL A 144 16.64 -5.70 0.57
CA VAL A 144 16.48 -7.05 1.13
C VAL A 144 17.20 -7.19 2.48
N GLY A 145 18.39 -6.59 2.63
CA GLY A 145 19.14 -6.63 3.90
C GLY A 145 18.41 -5.93 5.05
N GLN A 146 17.78 -4.79 4.76
CA GLN A 146 16.96 -4.06 5.74
C GLN A 146 15.68 -4.83 6.09
N ILE A 147 15.06 -5.51 5.12
CA ILE A 147 13.90 -6.38 5.40
C ILE A 147 14.29 -7.49 6.37
N GLU A 148 15.40 -8.18 6.15
CA GLU A 148 15.84 -9.27 7.02
C GLU A 148 16.22 -8.78 8.43
N ARG A 149 16.84 -7.60 8.54
CA ARG A 149 17.10 -6.96 9.84
C ARG A 149 15.81 -6.62 10.59
N ALA A 150 14.80 -6.07 9.90
CA ALA A 150 13.50 -5.78 10.49
C ALA A 150 12.77 -7.06 10.92
N ARG A 151 12.83 -8.13 10.11
CA ARG A 151 12.25 -9.45 10.40
C ARG A 151 12.88 -10.13 11.63
N ALA A 152 14.12 -9.83 11.92
CA ALA A 152 14.78 -10.32 13.15
C ALA A 152 14.18 -9.70 14.42
N VAL A 153 13.50 -8.54 14.31
CA VAL A 153 12.84 -7.86 15.43
C VAL A 153 11.35 -8.22 15.52
N VAL A 154 10.64 -8.19 14.38
CA VAL A 154 9.20 -8.41 14.33
C VAL A 154 8.80 -9.00 12.96
N PRO A 155 7.79 -9.90 12.89
CA PRO A 155 7.29 -10.38 11.61
C PRO A 155 6.81 -9.23 10.71
N ILE A 156 7.25 -9.23 9.44
CA ILE A 156 6.88 -8.23 8.42
C ILE A 156 5.83 -8.84 7.50
N ALA A 157 4.65 -8.23 7.48
CA ALA A 157 3.53 -8.65 6.62
C ALA A 157 3.57 -8.00 5.25
N ALA A 158 4.11 -6.77 5.14
CA ALA A 158 4.15 -6.03 3.89
C ALA A 158 5.40 -5.15 3.77
N VAL A 159 5.87 -4.99 2.52
CA VAL A 159 6.93 -4.05 2.13
C VAL A 159 6.34 -3.08 1.10
N GLN A 160 6.56 -1.78 1.30
CA GLN A 160 6.07 -0.75 0.39
C GLN A 160 7.20 0.08 -0.20
N ASN A 161 7.55 -0.13 -1.47
CA ASN A 161 8.61 0.60 -2.16
C ASN A 161 8.09 1.25 -3.45
N LEU A 162 8.86 2.24 -3.95
CA LEU A 162 8.60 2.85 -5.25
C LEU A 162 8.81 1.83 -6.36
N TYR A 163 7.73 1.45 -7.04
CA TYR A 163 7.84 0.54 -8.19
C TYR A 163 6.71 0.77 -9.18
N ASN A 164 7.06 0.89 -10.45
CA ASN A 164 6.12 1.13 -11.56
C ASN A 164 6.80 0.85 -12.90
N LEU A 165 6.06 1.05 -14.00
CA LEU A 165 6.57 0.78 -15.35
C LEU A 165 7.83 1.58 -15.71
N ALA A 166 8.00 2.79 -15.14
CA ALA A 166 9.13 3.68 -15.39
C ALA A 166 10.31 3.50 -14.41
N GLN A 167 10.10 2.85 -13.26
CA GLN A 167 11.10 2.68 -12.19
C GLN A 167 11.01 1.26 -11.63
N ARG A 168 12.07 0.45 -11.79
CA ARG A 168 12.09 -0.99 -11.48
C ARG A 168 13.27 -1.41 -10.59
N ASP A 169 13.78 -0.48 -9.80
CA ASP A 169 15.01 -0.68 -9.02
C ASP A 169 14.85 -1.71 -7.88
N HIS A 170 13.61 -2.15 -7.59
CA HIS A 170 13.27 -3.09 -6.50
C HIS A 170 12.78 -4.46 -7.02
N ASP A 171 13.27 -4.92 -8.17
CA ASP A 171 12.92 -6.27 -8.69
C ASP A 171 13.36 -7.37 -7.72
N ASP A 172 14.55 -7.26 -7.13
CA ASP A 172 15.09 -8.16 -6.11
C ASP A 172 14.25 -8.20 -4.83
N VAL A 173 13.73 -7.04 -4.41
CA VAL A 173 12.84 -6.93 -3.25
C VAL A 173 11.50 -7.62 -3.52
N ILE A 174 10.94 -7.48 -4.73
CA ILE A 174 9.70 -8.18 -5.12
C ILE A 174 9.91 -9.69 -5.10
N ASP A 175 11.03 -10.16 -5.66
CA ASP A 175 11.36 -11.58 -5.70
C ASP A 175 11.55 -12.14 -4.29
N HIS A 176 12.25 -11.40 -3.42
CA HIS A 176 12.40 -11.76 -2.02
C HIS A 176 11.05 -11.82 -1.29
N CYS A 177 10.21 -10.79 -1.43
CA CYS A 177 8.86 -10.75 -0.83
C CYS A 177 8.02 -11.94 -1.30
N THR A 178 8.09 -12.29 -2.59
CA THR A 178 7.39 -13.44 -3.17
C THR A 178 7.82 -14.75 -2.51
N GLN A 179 9.13 -14.95 -2.32
CA GLN A 179 9.69 -16.15 -1.69
C GLN A 179 9.33 -16.26 -0.22
N GLN A 180 9.21 -15.13 0.47
CA GLN A 180 8.96 -15.07 1.92
C GLN A 180 7.47 -14.97 2.29
N GLY A 181 6.57 -14.89 1.30
CA GLY A 181 5.14 -14.70 1.55
C GLY A 181 4.79 -13.31 2.12
N ILE A 182 5.63 -12.30 1.83
CA ILE A 182 5.43 -10.90 2.22
C ILE A 182 4.70 -10.18 1.08
N VAL A 183 3.69 -9.36 1.38
CA VAL A 183 3.00 -8.56 0.36
C VAL A 183 3.88 -7.39 -0.05
N PHE A 184 4.10 -7.23 -1.36
CA PHE A 184 4.79 -6.06 -1.92
C PHE A 184 3.78 -5.02 -2.41
N VAL A 185 3.83 -3.82 -1.88
CA VAL A 185 2.89 -2.72 -2.15
C VAL A 185 3.59 -1.62 -2.94
N PRO A 186 3.53 -1.63 -4.29
CA PRO A 186 4.12 -0.57 -5.10
C PRO A 186 3.36 0.75 -4.93
N TYR A 187 4.05 1.83 -4.52
CA TYR A 187 3.47 3.16 -4.55
C TYR A 187 3.83 3.92 -5.84
N PHE A 188 3.06 4.96 -6.20
CA PHE A 188 3.05 5.60 -7.52
C PHE A 188 2.92 4.59 -8.68
N PRO A 189 2.00 3.63 -8.59
CA PRO A 189 1.90 2.52 -9.53
C PRO A 189 1.57 2.94 -10.97
N LEU A 190 0.98 4.13 -11.17
CA LEU A 190 0.54 4.62 -12.49
C LEU A 190 1.61 5.41 -13.25
N ARG A 191 2.83 5.58 -12.73
CA ARG A 191 3.92 6.20 -13.50
C ARG A 191 4.30 5.32 -14.68
N GLY A 192 4.52 5.95 -15.84
CA GLY A 192 4.76 5.26 -17.10
C GLY A 192 3.50 4.94 -17.91
N LYS A 193 2.30 5.29 -17.42
CA LYS A 193 1.03 5.06 -18.15
C LYS A 193 0.95 5.79 -19.50
N ASP A 194 1.74 6.84 -19.69
CA ASP A 194 1.75 7.65 -20.92
C ASP A 194 2.73 7.08 -21.97
N ALA A 195 3.35 5.93 -21.72
CA ALA A 195 4.24 5.28 -22.68
C ALA A 195 3.46 4.84 -23.94
N PRO A 196 4.04 4.99 -25.16
CA PRO A 196 3.36 4.63 -26.41
C PRO A 196 2.84 3.18 -26.44
N ALA A 197 3.60 2.24 -25.91
CA ALA A 197 3.19 0.83 -25.84
C ALA A 197 1.93 0.64 -24.97
N VAL A 198 1.84 1.36 -23.85
CA VAL A 198 0.64 1.34 -22.98
C VAL A 198 -0.58 1.87 -23.74
N ALA A 199 -0.45 3.01 -24.44
CA ALA A 199 -1.53 3.61 -25.21
C ALA A 199 -2.05 2.68 -26.32
N GLU A 200 -1.14 2.00 -27.04
CA GLU A 200 -1.50 1.06 -28.09
C GLU A 200 -2.24 -0.17 -27.56
N ILE A 201 -1.75 -0.77 -26.46
CA ILE A 201 -2.40 -1.92 -25.82
C ILE A 201 -3.78 -1.51 -25.29
N ALA A 202 -3.88 -0.36 -24.63
CA ALA A 202 -5.12 0.17 -24.08
C ALA A 202 -6.18 0.34 -25.17
N ARG A 203 -5.81 0.98 -26.30
CA ARG A 203 -6.69 1.17 -27.46
C ARG A 203 -7.16 -0.16 -28.06
N ARG A 204 -6.25 -1.13 -28.24
CA ARG A 204 -6.57 -2.44 -28.83
C ARG A 204 -7.52 -3.24 -27.96
N ARG A 205 -7.36 -3.16 -26.62
CA ARG A 205 -8.16 -3.88 -25.64
C ARG A 205 -9.44 -3.16 -25.19
N GLY A 206 -9.66 -1.91 -25.61
CA GLY A 206 -10.76 -1.09 -25.12
C GLY A 206 -10.69 -0.86 -23.60
N ARG A 207 -9.47 -0.68 -23.07
CA ARG A 207 -9.19 -0.46 -21.65
C ARG A 207 -8.49 0.88 -21.45
N THR A 208 -8.48 1.38 -20.21
CA THR A 208 -7.73 2.59 -19.88
C THR A 208 -6.22 2.30 -19.76
N ALA A 209 -5.39 3.31 -20.02
CA ALA A 209 -3.94 3.22 -19.79
C ALA A 209 -3.59 2.83 -18.34
N SER A 210 -4.35 3.33 -17.37
CA SER A 210 -4.21 2.97 -15.95
C SER A 210 -4.44 1.48 -15.72
N GLN A 211 -5.48 0.90 -16.32
CA GLN A 211 -5.77 -0.52 -16.22
C GLN A 211 -4.64 -1.38 -16.81
N ILE A 212 -4.05 -0.98 -17.94
CA ILE A 212 -2.93 -1.73 -18.55
C ILE A 212 -1.70 -1.74 -17.64
N VAL A 213 -1.34 -0.59 -17.06
CA VAL A 213 -0.18 -0.50 -16.16
C VAL A 213 -0.43 -1.27 -14.86
N LEU A 214 -1.64 -1.22 -14.31
CA LEU A 214 -1.99 -1.99 -13.11
C LEU A 214 -2.00 -3.50 -13.40
N ALA A 215 -2.53 -3.92 -14.56
CA ALA A 215 -2.49 -5.33 -14.98
C ALA A 215 -1.04 -5.82 -15.13
N TRP A 216 -0.14 -5.01 -15.72
CA TRP A 216 1.28 -5.32 -15.80
C TRP A 216 1.91 -5.52 -14.40
N LEU A 217 1.61 -4.65 -13.43
CA LEU A 217 2.07 -4.80 -12.05
C LEU A 217 1.58 -6.11 -11.41
N LEU A 218 0.31 -6.46 -11.61
CA LEU A 218 -0.25 -7.71 -11.10
C LEU A 218 0.37 -8.96 -11.70
N HIS A 219 0.87 -8.87 -12.94
CA HIS A 219 1.62 -9.95 -13.60
C HIS A 219 3.04 -10.11 -13.08
N ARG A 220 3.66 -9.04 -12.53
CA ARG A 220 5.06 -9.11 -12.04
C ARG A 220 5.26 -10.16 -10.96
N SER A 221 4.33 -10.32 -10.03
CA SER A 221 4.39 -11.33 -8.97
C SER A 221 3.03 -11.51 -8.30
N PRO A 222 2.70 -12.72 -7.80
CA PRO A 222 1.52 -12.94 -6.97
C PRO A 222 1.55 -12.15 -5.65
N ALA A 223 2.71 -11.72 -5.18
CA ALA A 223 2.88 -10.92 -3.97
C ALA A 223 2.54 -9.43 -4.14
N VAL A 224 2.34 -8.94 -5.37
CA VAL A 224 2.13 -7.51 -5.66
C VAL A 224 0.70 -7.08 -5.41
N LEU A 225 0.51 -5.98 -4.65
CA LEU A 225 -0.75 -5.30 -4.33
C LEU A 225 -0.60 -3.79 -4.60
N PRO A 226 -0.91 -3.29 -5.82
CA PRO A 226 -0.81 -1.87 -6.14
C PRO A 226 -1.85 -1.01 -5.42
N ILE A 227 -1.48 0.24 -5.10
CA ILE A 227 -2.33 1.22 -4.41
C ILE A 227 -2.48 2.52 -5.22
N PRO A 228 -3.16 2.49 -6.39
CA PRO A 228 -3.40 3.70 -7.16
C PRO A 228 -4.25 4.71 -6.37
N GLY A 229 -3.81 5.97 -6.32
CA GLY A 229 -4.54 7.05 -5.68
C GLY A 229 -5.62 7.63 -6.61
N THR A 230 -6.84 7.78 -6.10
CA THR A 230 -7.95 8.45 -6.80
C THR A 230 -8.95 9.05 -5.81
N LEU A 231 -9.67 10.11 -6.24
CA LEU A 231 -10.84 10.68 -5.56
C LEU A 231 -12.10 10.55 -6.44
N SER A 232 -12.06 9.73 -7.51
CA SER A 232 -13.18 9.43 -8.39
C SER A 232 -13.62 7.98 -8.19
N LEU A 233 -14.91 7.79 -7.90
CA LEU A 233 -15.47 6.45 -7.73
C LEU A 233 -15.44 5.62 -9.04
N ASP A 234 -15.57 6.28 -10.18
CA ASP A 234 -15.49 5.60 -11.49
C ASP A 234 -14.05 5.13 -11.76
N HIS A 235 -13.05 5.97 -11.49
CA HIS A 235 -11.64 5.54 -11.58
C HIS A 235 -11.32 4.42 -10.59
N LEU A 236 -11.91 4.43 -9.39
CA LEU A 236 -11.74 3.34 -8.44
C LEU A 236 -12.32 2.02 -8.96
N ARG A 237 -13.54 2.05 -9.51
CA ARG A 237 -14.18 0.88 -10.13
C ARG A 237 -13.35 0.33 -11.30
N ASP A 238 -12.86 1.20 -12.17
CA ASP A 238 -11.96 0.84 -13.26
C ASP A 238 -10.67 0.17 -12.74
N ASN A 239 -10.07 0.74 -11.69
CA ASN A 239 -8.89 0.15 -11.05
C ASN A 239 -9.22 -1.23 -10.47
N LEU A 240 -10.29 -1.37 -9.69
CA LEU A 240 -10.67 -2.65 -9.07
C LEU A 240 -10.98 -3.74 -10.10
N ALA A 241 -11.54 -3.39 -11.27
CA ALA A 241 -11.80 -4.30 -12.36
C ALA A 241 -10.52 -4.80 -13.08
N THR A 242 -9.36 -4.20 -12.78
CA THR A 242 -8.09 -4.59 -13.43
C THR A 242 -7.68 -6.03 -13.12
N VAL A 243 -8.08 -6.59 -11.98
CA VAL A 243 -7.77 -7.98 -11.60
C VAL A 243 -8.31 -9.02 -12.61
N GLU A 244 -9.25 -8.63 -13.46
CA GLU A 244 -9.83 -9.46 -14.52
C GLU A 244 -9.07 -9.35 -15.86
N ILE A 245 -8.06 -8.47 -15.95
CA ILE A 245 -7.33 -8.22 -17.19
C ILE A 245 -6.10 -9.12 -17.25
N GLU A 246 -6.11 -10.04 -18.20
CA GLU A 246 -4.93 -10.84 -18.55
C GLU A 246 -4.22 -10.23 -19.75
N LEU A 247 -2.96 -9.84 -19.56
CA LEU A 247 -2.08 -9.41 -20.64
C LEU A 247 -1.46 -10.64 -21.33
N GLU A 248 -1.38 -10.60 -22.65
CA GLU A 248 -0.69 -11.62 -23.43
C GLU A 248 0.83 -11.45 -23.30
N GLN A 249 1.61 -12.53 -23.52
CA GLN A 249 3.06 -12.48 -23.41
C GLN A 249 3.66 -11.40 -24.32
N ALA A 250 3.17 -11.25 -25.54
CA ALA A 250 3.64 -10.20 -26.45
C ALA A 250 3.38 -8.77 -25.93
N GLU A 251 2.34 -8.57 -25.13
CA GLU A 251 2.03 -7.28 -24.50
C GLU A 251 2.94 -7.05 -23.29
N LEU A 252 3.16 -8.09 -22.50
CA LEU A 252 4.12 -8.03 -21.40
C LEU A 252 5.53 -7.72 -21.92
N ASP A 253 5.95 -8.37 -23.01
CA ASP A 253 7.25 -8.12 -23.66
C ASP A 253 7.34 -6.68 -24.16
N ALA A 254 6.28 -6.15 -24.79
CA ALA A 254 6.21 -4.77 -25.26
C ALA A 254 6.27 -3.74 -24.13
N LEU A 255 5.80 -4.10 -22.93
CA LEU A 255 5.92 -3.32 -21.70
C LEU A 255 7.24 -3.58 -20.96
N GLY A 256 8.10 -4.44 -21.51
CA GLY A 256 9.40 -4.81 -20.95
C GLY A 256 9.25 -5.65 -19.66
N ALA A 257 8.25 -6.49 -19.53
CA ALA A 257 8.17 -7.49 -18.47
C ALA A 257 9.34 -8.50 -18.63
N ARG A 258 9.90 -8.90 -17.49
CA ARG A 258 10.96 -9.93 -17.43
C ARG A 258 10.37 -11.20 -16.82
#